data_7edd7f0bd58f78fb25cb198ebe75ad77
#
_entry.id   7edd7f0bd58f78fb25cb198ebe75ad77
#
_cell.length_a   1.000
_cell.length_b   1.000
_cell.length_c   1.000
_cell.angle_alpha   90.00
_cell.angle_beta   90.00
_cell.angle_gamma   90.00
#
_symmetry.space_group_name_H-M   'P 1'
#
loop_
_entity.id
_entity.type
_entity.pdbx_description
1 polymer ?
#
loop_
_entity_poly.entity_id
_entity_poly.type
_entity_poly.pdbx_seq_one_letter_code
_entity_poly.pdbx_strand_id
1 'polypeptide(L)'
;PQITLWQRPLVVVKVGGQLKEALLDTGADDTVLEEMNLPGKWKPKMIGGIGGFIKVRQYDNILIEICGHKAIGTVLIGPTPVNIIGRNLLTQIG
;
A
#
# COMPACT_ATOMS: atom_id res chain seq x y z
N PRO A 1 9.65 -13.05 5.78
CA PRO A 1 10.57 -13.01 4.66
C PRO A 1 11.86 -12.27 5.00
N GLN A 2 12.97 -12.71 4.43
CA GLN A 2 14.24 -12.02 4.59
C GLN A 2 14.33 -10.91 3.56
N ILE A 3 14.48 -9.67 4.02
CA ILE A 3 14.55 -8.49 3.15
C ILE A 3 15.87 -7.80 3.43
N THR A 4 16.68 -7.64 2.37
CA THR A 4 17.94 -6.90 2.47
C THR A 4 17.74 -5.50 1.87
N LEU A 5 18.63 -4.57 2.22
CA LEU A 5 18.53 -3.19 1.75
C LEU A 5 19.57 -2.82 0.71
N TRP A 6 20.19 -3.82 0.09
CA TRP A 6 21.15 -3.59 -0.99
C TRP A 6 20.51 -2.99 -2.24
N GLN A 7 19.22 -3.26 -2.42
CA GLN A 7 18.42 -2.75 -3.52
C GLN A 7 17.10 -2.22 -2.96
N ARG A 8 16.32 -1.54 -3.79
CA ARG A 8 14.98 -1.14 -3.41
C ARG A 8 14.17 -2.39 -3.06
N PRO A 9 13.50 -2.43 -1.91
CA PRO A 9 12.73 -3.61 -1.52
C PRO A 9 11.39 -3.66 -2.26
N LEU A 10 11.45 -3.97 -3.56
CA LEU A 10 10.28 -4.14 -4.40
C LEU A 10 9.80 -5.58 -4.29
N VAL A 11 8.51 -5.75 -4.09
CA VAL A 11 7.87 -7.05 -3.94
C VAL A 11 6.60 -7.11 -4.74
N VAL A 12 6.14 -8.32 -5.04
CA VAL A 12 4.85 -8.52 -5.67
C VAL A 12 3.78 -8.65 -4.58
N VAL A 13 2.72 -7.88 -4.73
CA VAL A 13 1.57 -7.92 -3.83
C VAL A 13 0.32 -8.29 -4.63
N LYS A 14 -0.65 -8.90 -3.95
CA LYS A 14 -1.94 -9.22 -4.56
C LYS A 14 -3.02 -8.48 -3.78
N VAL A 15 -3.77 -7.64 -4.48
CA VAL A 15 -4.83 -6.85 -3.90
C VAL A 15 -6.00 -6.78 -4.87
N GLY A 16 -7.21 -7.02 -4.37
CA GLY A 16 -8.40 -7.02 -5.23
C GLY A 16 -8.33 -8.00 -6.39
N GLY A 17 -7.61 -9.11 -6.23
CA GLY A 17 -7.42 -10.10 -7.29
C GLY A 17 -6.37 -9.72 -8.33
N GLN A 18 -5.66 -8.61 -8.16
CA GLN A 18 -4.66 -8.13 -9.09
C GLN A 18 -3.26 -8.22 -8.49
N LEU A 19 -2.28 -8.58 -9.31
CA LEU A 19 -0.88 -8.56 -8.93
C LEU A 19 -0.28 -7.20 -9.26
N LYS A 20 0.45 -6.63 -8.30
CA LYS A 20 1.13 -5.35 -8.46
C LYS A 20 2.51 -5.43 -7.85
N GLU A 21 3.42 -4.61 -8.36
CA GLU A 21 4.73 -4.44 -7.74
C GLU A 21 4.67 -3.24 -6.81
N ALA A 22 5.21 -3.40 -5.61
CA ALA A 22 5.16 -2.34 -4.60
C ALA A 22 6.47 -2.25 -3.84
N LEU A 23 6.75 -1.07 -3.32
CA LEU A 23 7.93 -0.78 -2.52
C LEU A 23 7.59 -0.96 -1.04
N LEU A 24 8.38 -1.75 -0.32
CA LEU A 24 8.26 -1.83 1.14
C LEU A 24 8.94 -0.60 1.74
N ASP A 25 8.15 0.28 2.34
CA ASP A 25 8.65 1.56 2.81
C ASP A 25 8.40 1.73 4.30
N THR A 26 9.44 1.48 5.12
CA THR A 26 9.35 1.62 6.57
C THR A 26 9.21 3.07 7.01
N GLY A 27 9.50 4.02 6.12
CA GLY A 27 9.31 5.45 6.40
C GLY A 27 7.90 5.94 6.16
N ALA A 28 7.04 5.11 5.58
CA ALA A 28 5.65 5.47 5.32
C ALA A 28 4.73 4.85 6.37
N ASP A 29 3.82 5.66 6.91
CA ASP A 29 2.82 5.15 7.86
C ASP A 29 1.76 4.32 7.16
N ASP A 30 1.36 4.75 5.97
CA ASP A 30 0.21 4.22 5.25
C ASP A 30 0.62 3.49 3.97
N THR A 31 -0.26 2.60 3.52
CA THR A 31 -0.11 1.90 2.25
C THR A 31 -0.88 2.67 1.19
N VAL A 32 -0.20 3.04 0.11
CA VAL A 32 -0.78 3.83 -0.97
C VAL A 32 -0.51 3.12 -2.29
N LEU A 33 -1.58 2.82 -3.02
CA LEU A 33 -1.50 2.14 -4.31
C LEU A 33 -2.03 3.04 -5.42
N GLU A 34 -1.48 2.86 -6.62
CA GLU A 34 -1.93 3.57 -7.80
C GLU A 34 -3.40 3.25 -8.09
N GLU A 35 -4.03 4.11 -8.90
CA GLU A 35 -5.45 4.02 -9.19
C GLU A 35 -5.85 2.62 -9.64
N MET A 36 -6.84 2.06 -8.94
CA MET A 36 -7.44 0.78 -9.27
C MET A 36 -8.85 0.73 -8.69
N ASN A 37 -9.68 -0.18 -9.20
CA ASN A 37 -11.01 -0.39 -8.65
C ASN A 37 -10.96 -1.43 -7.54
N LEU A 38 -11.47 -1.06 -6.37
CA LEU A 38 -11.69 -1.98 -5.26
C LEU A 38 -13.18 -1.97 -4.91
N PRO A 39 -13.73 -3.13 -4.56
CA PRO A 39 -15.13 -3.19 -4.12
C PRO A 39 -15.27 -2.61 -2.71
N GLY A 40 -16.48 -2.17 -2.40
CA GLY A 40 -16.83 -1.75 -1.06
C GLY A 40 -16.82 -0.24 -0.87
N LYS A 41 -17.02 0.15 0.37
CA LYS A 41 -17.12 1.55 0.75
C LYS A 41 -15.74 2.16 0.92
N TRP A 42 -15.66 3.44 0.62
CA TRP A 42 -14.44 4.21 0.82
C TRP A 42 -14.78 5.63 1.26
N LYS A 43 -13.81 6.32 1.79
CA LYS A 43 -13.97 7.73 2.15
C LYS A 43 -12.77 8.52 1.61
N PRO A 44 -12.99 9.81 1.26
CA PRO A 44 -11.90 10.64 0.77
C PRO A 44 -10.92 10.98 1.88
N LYS A 45 -9.63 11.07 1.51
CA LYS A 45 -8.56 11.47 2.41
C LYS A 45 -7.52 12.25 1.63
N MET A 46 -6.86 13.20 2.29
CA MET A 46 -5.74 13.94 1.73
C MET A 46 -4.47 13.48 2.41
N ILE A 47 -3.45 13.17 1.62
CA ILE A 47 -2.15 12.73 2.16
C ILE A 47 -1.01 13.50 1.49
N GLY A 48 0.16 13.45 2.11
CA GLY A 48 1.34 14.15 1.64
C GLY A 48 1.59 15.41 2.44
N GLY A 49 1.86 16.50 1.78
CA GLY A 49 2.08 17.81 2.40
C GLY A 49 3.34 18.51 1.96
N ILE A 50 4.36 17.78 1.51
CA ILE A 50 5.56 18.38 0.94
C ILE A 50 5.32 18.53 -0.56
N GLY A 51 5.27 19.76 -1.05
CA GLY A 51 4.95 20.02 -2.44
C GLY A 51 3.47 19.91 -2.79
N GLY A 52 2.61 19.71 -1.79
CA GLY A 52 1.17 19.62 -1.96
C GLY A 52 0.59 18.31 -1.44
N PHE A 53 -0.73 18.27 -1.39
CA PHE A 53 -1.48 17.08 -0.97
C PHE A 53 -2.04 16.36 -2.19
N ILE A 54 -2.20 15.04 -2.08
CA ILE A 54 -2.96 14.28 -3.06
C ILE A 54 -4.23 13.75 -2.41
N LYS A 55 -5.30 13.68 -3.19
CA LYS A 55 -6.57 13.14 -2.75
C LYS A 55 -6.62 11.66 -3.08
N VAL A 56 -6.93 10.86 -2.09
CA VAL A 56 -6.98 9.40 -2.22
C VAL A 56 -8.31 8.87 -1.71
N ARG A 57 -8.65 7.64 -2.09
CA ARG A 57 -9.79 6.92 -1.54
C ARG A 57 -9.28 5.96 -0.49
N GLN A 58 -9.82 6.05 0.71
CA GLN A 58 -9.46 5.17 1.82
C GLN A 58 -10.42 4.00 1.89
N TYR A 59 -9.87 2.80 1.70
CA TYR A 59 -10.60 1.54 1.88
C TYR A 59 -10.08 0.84 3.13
N ASP A 60 -10.98 0.47 4.02
CA ASP A 60 -10.63 -0.21 5.25
C ASP A 60 -10.83 -1.71 5.13
N ASN A 61 -10.10 -2.48 5.93
CA ASN A 61 -10.23 -3.94 6.02
C ASN A 61 -10.05 -4.65 4.68
N ILE A 62 -9.05 -4.24 3.93
CA ILE A 62 -8.72 -4.84 2.64
C ILE A 62 -7.69 -5.95 2.85
N LEU A 63 -7.99 -7.13 2.30
CA LEU A 63 -7.03 -8.21 2.28
C LEU A 63 -5.98 -7.95 1.21
N ILE A 64 -4.73 -7.99 1.61
CA ILE A 64 -3.61 -7.83 0.71
C ILE A 64 -2.58 -8.94 1.02
N GLU A 65 -2.05 -9.54 -0.01
CA GLU A 65 -1.05 -10.59 0.12
C GLU A 65 0.30 -10.02 -0.29
N ILE A 66 1.26 -10.05 0.62
CA ILE A 66 2.58 -9.43 0.43
C ILE A 66 3.63 -10.51 0.58
N CYS A 67 4.34 -10.83 -0.50
CA CYS A 67 5.33 -11.92 -0.51
C CYS A 67 4.74 -13.24 0.02
N GLY A 68 3.48 -13.53 -0.32
CA GLY A 68 2.80 -14.73 0.15
C GLY A 68 2.25 -14.66 1.57
N HIS A 69 2.45 -13.54 2.25
CA HIS A 69 1.92 -13.31 3.60
C HIS A 69 0.65 -12.46 3.53
N LYS A 70 -0.40 -12.91 4.18
CA LYS A 70 -1.69 -12.21 4.18
C LYS A 70 -1.73 -11.16 5.28
N ALA A 71 -2.23 -9.98 4.93
CA ALA A 71 -2.48 -8.90 5.88
C ALA A 71 -3.86 -8.32 5.58
N ILE A 72 -4.47 -7.69 6.57
CA ILE A 72 -5.75 -7.01 6.40
C ILE A 72 -5.62 -5.63 7.01
N GLY A 73 -5.93 -4.61 6.24
CA GLY A 73 -5.84 -3.24 6.76
C GLY A 73 -6.29 -2.19 5.77
N THR A 74 -5.98 -0.97 6.10
CA THR A 74 -6.35 0.19 5.28
C THR A 74 -5.43 0.33 4.10
N VAL A 75 -6.03 0.54 2.93
CA VAL A 75 -5.32 0.79 1.68
C VAL A 75 -5.85 2.10 1.10
N LEU A 76 -4.94 2.98 0.73
CA LEU A 76 -5.27 4.26 0.09
C LEU A 76 -5.01 4.13 -1.41
N ILE A 77 -5.99 4.55 -2.21
CA ILE A 77 -5.92 4.45 -3.67
C ILE A 77 -5.91 5.85 -4.26
N GLY A 78 -4.92 6.17 -5.06
CA GLY A 78 -4.85 7.49 -5.68
C GLY A 78 -3.63 7.67 -6.57
N PRO A 79 -3.37 8.92 -7.00
CA PRO A 79 -2.32 9.22 -7.99
C PRO A 79 -0.92 9.22 -7.36
N THR A 80 -0.47 8.08 -6.88
CA THR A 80 0.89 7.91 -6.40
C THR A 80 1.81 7.48 -7.55
N PRO A 81 3.04 7.98 -7.61
CA PRO A 81 3.98 7.57 -8.65
C PRO A 81 4.48 6.13 -8.47
N VAL A 82 4.36 5.57 -7.27
CA VAL A 82 4.80 4.22 -6.96
C VAL A 82 3.89 3.62 -5.91
N ASN A 83 3.63 2.31 -6.04
CA ASN A 83 2.90 1.58 -5.01
C ASN A 83 3.77 1.43 -3.77
N ILE A 84 3.25 1.79 -2.62
CA ILE A 84 3.99 1.79 -1.35
C ILE A 84 3.24 0.97 -0.32
N ILE A 85 3.94 0.02 0.28
CA ILE A 85 3.44 -0.71 1.44
C ILE A 85 4.04 -0.05 2.68
N GLY A 86 3.20 0.54 3.49
CA GLY A 86 3.62 1.24 4.70
C GLY A 86 3.61 0.37 5.95
N ARG A 87 3.96 1.00 7.06
CA ARG A 87 4.09 0.28 8.33
C ARG A 87 2.81 -0.37 8.80
N ASN A 88 1.65 0.18 8.42
CA ASN A 88 0.36 -0.39 8.85
C ASN A 88 0.20 -1.85 8.42
N LEU A 89 0.78 -2.24 7.29
CA LEU A 89 0.75 -3.62 6.82
C LEU A 89 2.06 -4.35 7.09
N LEU A 90 3.20 -3.66 7.07
CA LEU A 90 4.49 -4.26 7.31
C LEU A 90 4.58 -4.88 8.72
N THR A 91 3.94 -4.26 9.70
CA THR A 91 3.90 -4.79 11.07
C THR A 91 3.19 -6.14 11.16
N GLN A 92 2.33 -6.44 10.21
CA GLN A 92 1.57 -7.69 10.20
C GLN A 92 2.34 -8.85 9.58
N ILE A 93 3.30 -8.57 8.70
CA ILE A 93 4.01 -9.61 7.96
C ILE A 93 5.47 -9.77 8.40
N GLY A 94 5.99 -8.79 9.08
CA GLY A 94 7.34 -8.79 9.57
C GLY A 94 7.46 -9.31 10.98
#